data_c1c6c6b699ffbae98e770f8e65ad1287
#
_entry.id   c1c6c6b699ffbae98e770f8e65ad1287
#
_cell.length_a   1.000
_cell.length_b   1.000
_cell.length_c   1.000
_cell.angle_alpha   90.00
_cell.angle_beta   90.00
_cell.angle_gamma   90.00
#
_symmetry.space_group_name_H-M   'P 1'
#
loop_
_entity.id
_entity.type
_entity.pdbx_description
1 polymer ?
#
loop_
_entity_poly.entity_id
_entity_poly.type
_entity_poly.pdbx_seq_one_letter_code
_entity_poly.pdbx_strand_id
1 'polypeptide(L)'
;MLYGVKAYLVDEEPNASFRTSSLIYSGVFNSRTGINDTNVFSVGEDITRSLDPAQGSIQKLYAEDTNLIIFQENKVNRALIDKDAIYSAEGNATAVSQVNLVIGQIMPYAGNFGISKDPSSFAVYGYRKYFTDKDRNAILRLSQDGLTEISNYGMVDYFRDQLNSISTDGQQGKIVGGWDIHTKQYVLSLQKYDDTYQTLSFDEQVLGWPSRFTYNPEQAFSIKSKFYTVKQGKIWQHNYEQAGVATRSKYYDVYSPSSITFIFNPSVSASKVFKTVNYEGSTGWEITSFNGSRSFEVNDTCLPITSYDEGQYVIDPRQNVNGVSNPTYNQAIVSSDYEAVFGTTNPPYPRIYSGFNKKEGKYFANLINNSSGTSGEVVFGASMLGVKGYYSTVTIQTDASTQVTDEGGVPRELFAASSEYVESSY
;
A
#
# COMPACT_ATOMS: atom_id res chain seq x y z
N MET A 1 -8.19 72.54 -10.68
CA MET A 1 -7.53 71.25 -10.75
C MET A 1 -8.52 70.25 -11.29
N LEU A 2 -8.35 69.85 -12.53
CA LEU A 2 -9.34 69.04 -13.26
C LEU A 2 -9.52 67.63 -12.76
N TYR A 3 -8.60 67.17 -11.92
CA TYR A 3 -8.52 65.72 -11.64
C TYR A 3 -8.65 65.42 -10.16
N GLY A 4 -8.96 66.33 -9.34
CA GLY A 4 -9.09 66.08 -7.92
C GLY A 4 -7.92 65.37 -7.32
N VAL A 5 -8.17 64.60 -6.32
CA VAL A 5 -7.19 63.70 -5.73
C VAL A 5 -6.95 62.56 -6.70
N LYS A 6 -5.78 62.48 -7.26
CA LYS A 6 -5.43 61.49 -8.28
C LYS A 6 -4.83 60.21 -7.71
N ALA A 7 -5.05 59.96 -6.47
CA ALA A 7 -4.60 58.72 -5.87
C ALA A 7 -5.01 57.47 -6.68
N TYR A 8 -6.14 57.55 -7.32
CA TYR A 8 -6.64 56.50 -8.20
C TYR A 8 -5.96 56.42 -9.57
N LEU A 9 -5.14 57.41 -9.91
CA LEU A 9 -4.40 57.44 -11.17
C LEU A 9 -2.95 56.99 -10.98
N VAL A 10 -2.58 56.67 -9.79
CA VAL A 10 -1.30 56.03 -9.56
C VAL A 10 -1.49 54.61 -10.04
N ASP A 11 -0.80 54.25 -11.09
CA ASP A 11 -0.53 52.86 -11.46
C ASP A 11 0.36 52.25 -10.36
N GLU A 12 -0.19 52.16 -9.14
CA GLU A 12 0.40 51.34 -8.12
C GLU A 12 0.06 49.92 -8.50
N GLU A 13 1.09 49.21 -8.93
CA GLU A 13 0.99 47.75 -8.91
C GLU A 13 0.50 47.37 -7.52
N PRO A 14 -0.59 46.61 -7.41
CA PRO A 14 -1.12 46.23 -6.11
C PRO A 14 0.00 45.51 -5.34
N ASN A 15 0.45 46.11 -4.24
CA ASN A 15 1.44 45.52 -3.35
C ASN A 15 0.84 44.28 -2.71
N ALA A 16 0.86 43.18 -3.44
CA ALA A 16 0.43 41.89 -2.94
C ALA A 16 1.55 41.30 -2.04
N SER A 17 1.23 41.08 -0.79
CA SER A 17 2.11 40.37 0.13
C SER A 17 1.67 38.90 0.23
N PHE A 18 2.54 37.99 -0.19
CA PHE A 18 2.29 36.57 -0.04
C PHE A 18 2.69 36.11 1.38
N ARG A 19 1.70 35.72 2.17
CA ARG A 19 1.88 35.22 3.54
C ARG A 19 1.49 33.74 3.62
N THR A 20 2.38 32.87 3.16
CA THR A 20 2.11 31.42 3.03
C THR A 20 2.00 30.69 4.38
N SER A 21 2.50 31.29 5.45
CA SER A 21 2.48 30.74 6.81
C SER A 21 1.49 31.44 7.75
N SER A 22 0.53 32.20 7.19
CA SER A 22 -0.44 32.95 7.99
C SER A 22 -1.86 32.51 7.68
N LEU A 23 -2.72 32.61 8.69
CA LEU A 23 -4.14 32.38 8.61
C LEU A 23 -4.89 33.70 8.75
N ILE A 24 -5.98 33.85 8.04
CA ILE A 24 -6.99 34.86 8.24
C ILE A 24 -8.34 34.20 8.50
N TYR A 25 -9.13 34.73 9.38
CA TYR A 25 -10.43 34.17 9.70
C TYR A 25 -11.52 35.21 9.66
N SER A 26 -12.73 34.80 9.33
CA SER A 26 -13.96 35.62 9.33
C SER A 26 -14.62 35.60 10.70
N GLY A 27 -15.71 36.37 10.83
CA GLY A 27 -16.63 36.20 11.95
C GLY A 27 -17.28 34.83 12.00
N VAL A 28 -18.11 34.59 12.98
CA VAL A 28 -18.79 33.32 13.24
C VAL A 28 -20.27 33.37 12.89
N PHE A 29 -20.84 32.17 12.66
CA PHE A 29 -22.30 32.05 12.55
C PHE A 29 -22.88 31.87 13.96
N ASN A 30 -23.74 32.80 14.35
CA ASN A 30 -24.48 32.73 15.61
C ASN A 30 -25.88 32.14 15.39
N SER A 31 -26.03 30.86 15.69
CA SER A 31 -27.30 30.12 15.50
C SER A 31 -28.45 30.63 16.37
N ARG A 32 -28.16 31.33 17.50
CA ARG A 32 -29.18 31.86 18.40
C ARG A 32 -29.79 33.15 17.86
N THR A 33 -28.97 34.01 17.24
CA THR A 33 -29.43 35.28 16.70
C THR A 33 -29.75 35.22 15.21
N GLY A 34 -29.32 34.17 14.53
CA GLY A 34 -29.40 34.01 13.08
C GLY A 34 -28.40 34.86 12.30
N ILE A 35 -27.52 35.59 13.00
CA ILE A 35 -26.52 36.45 12.35
C ILE A 35 -25.40 35.55 11.79
N ASN A 36 -25.11 35.75 10.49
CA ASN A 36 -24.06 35.02 9.78
C ASN A 36 -22.95 35.99 9.34
N ASP A 37 -21.85 35.96 10.07
CA ASP A 37 -20.65 36.79 9.78
C ASP A 37 -19.51 35.96 9.16
N THR A 38 -19.79 34.78 8.64
CA THR A 38 -18.77 33.90 8.08
C THR A 38 -18.13 34.43 6.79
N ASN A 39 -18.66 35.48 6.22
CA ASN A 39 -18.11 36.19 5.07
C ASN A 39 -17.60 37.61 5.41
N VAL A 40 -17.60 37.98 6.70
CA VAL A 40 -17.17 39.30 7.17
C VAL A 40 -15.74 39.18 7.71
N PHE A 41 -14.83 39.96 7.12
CA PHE A 41 -13.45 40.11 7.57
C PHE A 41 -13.26 41.54 8.10
N SER A 42 -13.24 41.69 9.40
CA SER A 42 -13.15 43.01 10.04
C SER A 42 -11.71 43.52 9.96
N VAL A 43 -11.53 44.72 9.42
CA VAL A 43 -10.22 45.38 9.34
C VAL A 43 -9.80 45.99 10.68
N GLY A 44 -10.76 46.23 11.56
CA GLY A 44 -10.53 46.86 12.88
C GLY A 44 -10.14 45.85 13.98
N GLU A 45 -10.22 44.57 13.70
CA GLU A 45 -9.91 43.50 14.65
C GLU A 45 -8.69 42.70 14.20
N ASP A 46 -8.01 42.04 15.14
CA ASP A 46 -6.91 41.16 14.81
C ASP A 46 -7.44 39.79 14.29
N ILE A 47 -7.68 39.75 12.98
CA ILE A 47 -8.20 38.58 12.26
C ILE A 47 -7.10 37.70 11.66
N THR A 48 -5.84 38.03 11.91
CA THR A 48 -4.71 37.34 11.33
C THR A 48 -3.92 36.60 12.40
N ARG A 49 -3.58 35.36 12.13
CA ARG A 49 -2.65 34.56 12.94
C ARG A 49 -1.50 34.07 12.09
N SER A 50 -0.30 34.33 12.53
CA SER A 50 0.92 33.89 11.82
C SER A 50 1.56 32.73 12.56
N LEU A 51 1.98 31.71 11.81
CA LEU A 51 2.83 30.64 12.27
C LEU A 51 4.29 30.97 11.95
N ASP A 52 5.20 30.15 12.47
CA ASP A 52 6.62 30.30 12.17
C ASP A 52 6.89 30.08 10.67
N PRO A 53 7.34 31.09 9.93
CA PRO A 53 7.63 30.96 8.51
C PRO A 53 8.83 30.03 8.22
N ALA A 54 9.72 29.80 9.20
CA ALA A 54 10.82 28.88 9.05
C ALA A 54 10.35 27.42 8.87
N GLN A 55 9.12 27.12 9.26
CA GLN A 55 8.52 25.80 9.11
C GLN A 55 7.84 25.59 7.73
N GLY A 56 7.97 26.56 6.83
CA GLY A 56 7.38 26.49 5.51
C GLY A 56 5.90 26.91 5.46
N SER A 57 5.30 26.72 4.30
CA SER A 57 3.92 27.11 4.05
C SER A 57 2.90 26.17 4.69
N ILE A 58 1.69 26.68 4.93
CA ILE A 58 0.54 25.89 5.38
C ILE A 58 0.03 25.09 4.19
N GLN A 59 -0.04 23.77 4.36
CA GLN A 59 -0.44 22.83 3.31
C GLN A 59 -1.84 22.27 3.55
N LYS A 60 -2.22 22.06 4.82
CA LYS A 60 -3.52 21.47 5.19
C LYS A 60 -4.04 22.02 6.48
N LEU A 61 -5.34 22.23 6.53
CA LEU A 61 -6.09 22.56 7.74
C LEU A 61 -7.09 21.44 8.02
N TYR A 62 -7.21 21.07 9.28
CA TYR A 62 -8.21 20.09 9.72
C TYR A 62 -8.83 20.54 11.04
N ALA A 63 -10.14 20.75 11.04
CA ALA A 63 -10.88 21.09 12.24
C ALA A 63 -11.27 19.83 13.02
N GLU A 64 -11.00 19.85 14.31
CA GLU A 64 -11.33 18.77 15.23
C GLU A 64 -11.90 19.33 16.52
N ASP A 65 -13.20 19.21 16.70
CA ASP A 65 -13.94 19.74 17.85
C ASP A 65 -13.59 21.22 18.13
N THR A 66 -12.84 21.47 19.17
CA THR A 66 -12.39 22.82 19.60
C THR A 66 -10.96 23.13 19.19
N ASN A 67 -10.37 22.34 18.30
CA ASN A 67 -9.01 22.52 17.83
C ASN A 67 -8.97 22.64 16.30
N LEU A 68 -8.06 23.44 15.81
CA LEU A 68 -7.66 23.48 14.42
C LEU A 68 -6.25 22.88 14.30
N ILE A 69 -6.13 21.78 13.61
CA ILE A 69 -4.82 21.18 13.31
C ILE A 69 -4.30 21.80 12.03
N ILE A 70 -3.10 22.36 12.09
CA ILE A 70 -2.45 23.09 11.01
C ILE A 70 -1.20 22.32 10.60
N PHE A 71 -1.18 21.86 9.38
CA PHE A 71 -0.03 21.16 8.79
C PHE A 71 0.75 22.13 7.93
N GLN A 72 1.97 22.46 8.36
CA GLN A 72 2.99 23.13 7.55
C GLN A 72 3.88 22.11 6.85
N GLU A 73 4.76 22.58 5.97
CA GLU A 73 5.72 21.70 5.29
C GLU A 73 6.58 20.90 6.28
N ASN A 74 7.05 21.54 7.35
CA ASN A 74 8.01 20.98 8.29
C ASN A 74 7.48 20.82 9.72
N LYS A 75 6.25 21.22 10.00
CA LYS A 75 5.70 21.23 11.36
C LYS A 75 4.20 21.01 11.36
N VAL A 76 3.73 20.33 12.41
CA VAL A 76 2.31 20.24 12.71
C VAL A 76 2.01 21.05 13.97
N ASN A 77 0.98 21.88 13.90
CA ASN A 77 0.56 22.75 14.98
C ASN A 77 -0.90 22.51 15.34
N ARG A 78 -1.25 22.81 16.57
CA ARG A 78 -2.63 22.82 17.04
C ARG A 78 -2.98 24.25 17.49
N ALA A 79 -4.03 24.81 16.93
CA ALA A 79 -4.62 26.06 17.39
C ALA A 79 -5.91 25.77 18.15
N LEU A 80 -6.10 26.46 19.26
CA LEU A 80 -7.36 26.43 20.00
C LEU A 80 -8.40 27.32 19.30
N ILE A 81 -9.62 26.81 19.16
CA ILE A 81 -10.75 27.58 18.59
C ILE A 81 -11.64 28.04 19.75
N ASP A 82 -11.99 29.34 19.76
CA ASP A 82 -12.80 30.03 20.79
C ASP A 82 -12.27 29.88 22.23
N LYS A 83 -10.99 29.56 22.38
CA LYS A 83 -10.34 29.36 23.67
C LYS A 83 -8.92 29.88 23.63
N ASP A 84 -8.42 30.29 24.76
CA ASP A 84 -7.00 30.56 24.97
C ASP A 84 -6.45 29.75 26.13
N ALA A 85 -5.15 29.49 26.14
CA ALA A 85 -4.51 28.75 27.20
C ALA A 85 -3.88 29.70 28.22
N ILE A 86 -4.36 29.61 29.44
CA ILE A 86 -3.71 30.28 30.58
C ILE A 86 -2.84 29.24 31.33
N TYR A 87 -1.56 29.54 31.45
CA TYR A 87 -0.64 28.68 32.18
C TYR A 87 -0.63 29.06 33.63
N SER A 88 -0.77 28.08 34.54
CA SER A 88 -0.53 28.28 35.95
C SER A 88 0.97 28.49 36.23
N ALA A 89 1.33 29.01 37.37
CA ALA A 89 2.73 29.15 37.80
C ALA A 89 3.48 27.79 37.82
N GLU A 90 2.75 26.70 37.83
CA GLU A 90 3.27 25.31 37.82
C GLU A 90 3.40 24.75 36.40
N GLY A 91 3.11 25.54 35.34
CA GLY A 91 3.26 25.13 33.95
C GLY A 91 2.06 24.36 33.36
N ASN A 92 0.99 24.14 34.12
CA ASN A 92 -0.20 23.48 33.63
C ASN A 92 -1.09 24.45 32.84
N ALA A 93 -1.42 24.08 31.62
CA ALA A 93 -2.31 24.86 30.74
C ALA A 93 -3.79 24.60 31.09
N THR A 94 -4.52 25.66 31.39
CA THR A 94 -5.98 25.63 31.53
C THR A 94 -6.60 26.41 30.38
N ALA A 95 -7.47 25.79 29.61
CA ALA A 95 -8.16 26.46 28.52
C ALA A 95 -9.28 27.36 29.06
N VAL A 96 -9.29 28.62 28.67
CA VAL A 96 -10.31 29.61 29.03
C VAL A 96 -10.98 30.13 27.75
N SER A 97 -12.30 30.23 27.75
CA SER A 97 -13.06 30.84 26.66
C SER A 97 -12.78 32.34 26.58
N GLN A 98 -12.34 32.83 25.43
CA GLN A 98 -12.24 34.26 25.13
C GLN A 98 -13.32 34.69 24.16
N VAL A 99 -13.95 35.82 24.45
CA VAL A 99 -15.13 36.31 23.72
C VAL A 99 -14.80 36.90 22.33
N ASN A 100 -13.53 37.24 22.08
CA ASN A 100 -13.16 38.04 20.88
C ASN A 100 -12.12 37.41 19.97
N LEU A 101 -11.66 36.17 20.23
CA LEU A 101 -10.65 35.51 19.43
C LEU A 101 -11.16 34.18 18.93
N VAL A 102 -11.39 34.07 17.61
CA VAL A 102 -11.81 32.81 16.97
C VAL A 102 -10.65 31.78 16.99
N ILE A 103 -9.45 32.23 16.65
CA ILE A 103 -8.24 31.40 16.74
C ILE A 103 -7.37 31.90 17.88
N GLY A 104 -7.28 31.13 18.96
CA GLY A 104 -6.47 31.39 20.11
C GLY A 104 -5.02 31.02 19.93
N GLN A 105 -4.39 30.53 21.00
CA GLN A 105 -2.99 30.16 21.00
C GLN A 105 -2.70 28.99 20.05
N ILE A 106 -1.62 29.12 19.28
CA ILE A 106 -1.09 28.05 18.42
C ILE A 106 0.06 27.37 19.14
N MET A 107 -0.05 26.06 19.30
CA MET A 107 0.93 25.21 19.95
C MET A 107 1.49 24.17 18.99
N PRO A 108 2.81 24.07 18.84
CA PRO A 108 3.40 23.04 18.00
C PRO A 108 3.35 21.67 18.69
N TYR A 109 3.12 20.62 17.92
CA TYR A 109 3.36 19.26 18.39
C TYR A 109 4.84 18.98 18.56
N ALA A 110 5.20 18.08 19.47
CA ALA A 110 6.56 17.62 19.65
C ALA A 110 7.04 16.90 18.37
N GLY A 111 8.34 16.98 18.08
CA GLY A 111 8.94 16.45 16.85
C GLY A 111 9.01 17.47 15.72
N ASN A 112 9.85 17.19 14.73
CA ASN A 112 10.10 18.07 13.59
C ASN A 112 9.55 17.45 12.29
N PHE A 113 8.28 17.08 12.30
CA PHE A 113 7.60 16.48 11.16
C PHE A 113 6.49 17.41 10.67
N GLY A 114 6.32 17.48 9.36
CA GLY A 114 5.24 18.18 8.68
C GLY A 114 4.57 17.29 7.62
N ILE A 115 3.83 17.90 6.72
CA ILE A 115 3.18 17.17 5.62
C ILE A 115 3.92 17.36 4.29
N SER A 116 5.09 17.98 4.31
CA SER A 116 5.82 18.42 3.12
C SER A 116 4.91 19.21 2.17
N LYS A 117 4.99 18.98 0.87
CA LYS A 117 4.07 19.58 -0.13
C LYS A 117 3.04 18.59 -0.67
N ASP A 118 2.73 17.55 0.10
CA ASP A 118 1.86 16.45 -0.31
C ASP A 118 0.58 16.33 0.55
N PRO A 119 -0.28 17.35 0.57
CA PRO A 119 -1.51 17.35 1.39
C PRO A 119 -2.50 16.26 0.98
N SER A 120 -2.36 15.68 -0.20
CA SER A 120 -3.18 14.56 -0.67
C SER A 120 -2.88 13.23 0.03
N SER A 121 -1.76 13.13 0.76
CA SER A 121 -1.44 11.97 1.60
C SER A 121 -2.31 11.87 2.86
N PHE A 122 -3.02 12.94 3.20
CA PHE A 122 -3.78 13.07 4.43
C PHE A 122 -5.03 12.19 4.45
N ALA A 123 -5.18 11.41 5.51
CA ALA A 123 -6.40 10.65 5.82
C ALA A 123 -6.74 10.72 7.31
N VAL A 124 -8.01 10.54 7.62
CA VAL A 124 -8.53 10.61 9.00
C VAL A 124 -9.39 9.42 9.32
N TYR A 125 -9.22 8.91 10.52
CA TYR A 125 -10.14 7.95 11.14
C TYR A 125 -10.30 8.23 12.63
N GLY A 126 -11.48 8.67 13.03
CA GLY A 126 -11.72 9.12 14.40
C GLY A 126 -10.74 10.23 14.79
N TYR A 127 -10.04 10.04 15.90
CA TYR A 127 -9.02 10.98 16.39
C TYR A 127 -7.63 10.78 15.79
N ARG A 128 -7.46 9.82 14.88
CA ARG A 128 -6.18 9.53 14.22
C ARG A 128 -6.10 10.17 12.85
N LYS A 129 -5.00 10.84 12.57
CA LYS A 129 -4.68 11.47 11.30
C LYS A 129 -3.41 10.82 10.77
N TYR A 130 -3.44 10.43 9.50
CA TYR A 130 -2.32 9.80 8.80
C TYR A 130 -1.86 10.74 7.70
N PHE A 131 -0.57 10.87 7.51
CA PHE A 131 0.01 11.71 6.47
C PHE A 131 1.47 11.34 6.24
N THR A 132 2.05 11.86 5.18
CA THR A 132 3.43 11.56 4.78
C THR A 132 4.27 12.84 4.81
N ASP A 133 5.41 12.78 5.47
CA ASP A 133 6.49 13.75 5.37
C ASP A 133 7.53 13.23 4.38
N LYS A 134 7.41 13.67 3.13
CA LYS A 134 8.30 13.24 2.05
C LYS A 134 9.74 13.72 2.28
N ASP A 135 9.92 14.93 2.79
CA ASP A 135 11.23 15.54 2.95
C ASP A 135 12.06 14.82 4.03
N ARG A 136 11.39 14.15 4.97
CA ARG A 136 12.02 13.33 6.01
C ARG A 136 11.86 11.83 5.79
N ASN A 137 11.26 11.43 4.67
CA ASN A 137 11.03 10.04 4.30
C ASN A 137 10.25 9.25 5.36
N ALA A 138 9.29 9.90 6.00
CA ALA A 138 8.53 9.35 7.10
C ALA A 138 7.02 9.33 6.81
N ILE A 139 6.37 8.28 7.27
CA ILE A 139 4.91 8.21 7.29
C ILE A 139 4.47 8.29 8.75
N LEU A 140 3.51 9.15 9.02
CA LEU A 140 3.17 9.60 10.35
C LEU A 140 1.71 9.34 10.68
N ARG A 141 1.50 9.03 11.96
CA ARG A 141 0.19 9.04 12.59
C ARG A 141 0.18 10.10 13.69
N LEU A 142 -0.74 11.04 13.61
CA LEU A 142 -1.04 11.97 14.68
C LEU A 142 -2.26 11.46 15.45
N SER A 143 -2.15 11.32 16.75
CA SER A 143 -3.22 10.95 17.66
C SER A 143 -3.15 11.77 18.96
N GLN A 144 -3.90 11.39 19.98
CA GLN A 144 -3.89 12.12 21.28
C GLN A 144 -2.54 12.04 21.99
N ASP A 145 -1.80 10.97 21.78
CA ASP A 145 -0.46 10.72 22.30
C ASP A 145 0.66 11.44 21.51
N GLY A 146 0.31 12.19 20.47
CA GLY A 146 1.22 12.95 19.64
C GLY A 146 1.51 12.30 18.30
N LEU A 147 2.69 12.61 17.73
CA LEU A 147 3.18 12.10 16.47
C LEU A 147 3.89 10.77 16.65
N THR A 148 3.49 9.77 15.90
CA THR A 148 4.13 8.46 15.81
C THR A 148 4.55 8.19 14.39
N GLU A 149 5.79 7.80 14.18
CA GLU A 149 6.30 7.39 12.87
C GLU A 149 5.94 5.92 12.62
N ILE A 150 4.98 5.69 11.71
CA ILE A 150 4.50 4.35 11.36
C ILE A 150 5.31 3.68 10.24
N SER A 151 6.18 4.42 9.55
CA SER A 151 7.16 3.86 8.62
C SER A 151 8.22 3.01 9.31
N ASN A 152 8.43 3.21 10.64
CA ASN A 152 9.43 2.47 11.42
C ASN A 152 9.05 1.01 11.70
N TYR A 153 7.82 0.61 11.42
CA TYR A 153 7.39 -0.77 11.63
C TYR A 153 7.91 -1.70 10.52
N GLY A 154 9.21 -2.00 10.58
CA GLY A 154 9.88 -2.97 9.70
C GLY A 154 10.17 -2.50 8.27
N MET A 155 9.88 -1.24 7.92
CA MET A 155 9.96 -0.76 6.53
C MET A 155 10.70 0.57 6.36
N VAL A 156 11.58 0.93 7.27
CA VAL A 156 12.33 2.22 7.24
C VAL A 156 13.09 2.40 5.93
N ASP A 157 13.92 1.43 5.58
CA ASP A 157 14.74 1.51 4.36
C ASP A 157 13.88 1.53 3.09
N TYR A 158 12.80 0.73 3.08
CA TYR A 158 11.87 0.72 1.97
C TYR A 158 11.23 2.10 1.73
N PHE A 159 10.70 2.72 2.79
CA PHE A 159 10.06 4.03 2.65
C PHE A 159 11.05 5.14 2.33
N ARG A 160 12.24 5.10 2.91
CA ARG A 160 13.32 6.02 2.54
C ARG A 160 13.60 5.97 1.04
N ASP A 161 13.79 4.79 0.49
CA ASP A 161 14.13 4.61 -0.92
C ASP A 161 12.95 4.96 -1.85
N GLN A 162 11.72 4.57 -1.48
CA GLN A 162 10.53 4.90 -2.27
C GLN A 162 10.23 6.40 -2.26
N LEU A 163 10.22 7.05 -1.09
CA LEU A 163 9.90 8.47 -0.96
C LEU A 163 10.98 9.36 -1.62
N ASN A 164 12.25 9.00 -1.52
CA ASN A 164 13.31 9.68 -2.25
C ASN A 164 13.13 9.59 -3.77
N SER A 165 12.62 8.48 -4.27
CA SER A 165 12.46 8.24 -5.70
C SER A 165 11.18 8.84 -6.31
N ILE A 166 10.26 9.40 -5.51
CA ILE A 166 9.01 9.98 -6.02
C ILE A 166 9.26 11.22 -6.85
N SER A 167 10.22 12.05 -6.46
CA SER A 167 10.54 13.27 -7.18
C SER A 167 12.03 13.31 -7.48
N THR A 168 12.35 13.20 -8.76
CA THR A 168 13.73 13.27 -9.27
C THR A 168 13.78 14.25 -10.43
N ASP A 169 14.87 15.00 -10.54
CA ASP A 169 15.18 15.88 -11.69
C ASP A 169 14.10 16.92 -12.05
N GLY A 170 13.45 17.49 -11.03
CA GLY A 170 12.41 18.51 -11.21
C GLY A 170 11.03 17.96 -11.62
N GLN A 171 10.90 16.66 -11.76
CA GLN A 171 9.64 15.98 -11.98
C GLN A 171 9.02 15.56 -10.64
N GLN A 172 7.76 15.89 -10.43
CA GLN A 172 7.06 15.56 -9.19
C GLN A 172 6.12 14.39 -9.40
N GLY A 173 6.30 13.34 -8.58
CA GLY A 173 5.30 12.32 -8.39
C GLY A 173 4.17 12.79 -7.47
N LYS A 174 3.33 11.86 -7.04
CA LYS A 174 2.15 12.13 -6.22
C LYS A 174 2.04 11.14 -5.08
N ILE A 175 1.66 11.63 -3.90
CA ILE A 175 1.37 10.80 -2.74
C ILE A 175 -0.11 10.94 -2.41
N VAL A 176 -0.86 9.83 -2.44
CA VAL A 176 -2.30 9.82 -2.18
C VAL A 176 -2.58 8.93 -0.99
N GLY A 177 -3.21 9.49 0.03
CA GLY A 177 -3.64 8.76 1.21
C GLY A 177 -5.17 8.63 1.28
N GLY A 178 -5.64 7.56 1.89
CA GLY A 178 -7.05 7.34 2.17
C GLY A 178 -7.23 6.36 3.33
N TRP A 179 -8.36 6.48 4.02
CA TRP A 179 -8.73 5.49 5.02
C TRP A 179 -9.75 4.53 4.44
N ASP A 180 -9.39 3.25 4.33
CA ASP A 180 -10.35 2.22 3.96
C ASP A 180 -11.13 1.79 5.21
N ILE A 181 -12.39 2.21 5.26
CA ILE A 181 -13.28 1.89 6.39
C ILE A 181 -13.66 0.39 6.43
N HIS A 182 -13.62 -0.31 5.30
CA HIS A 182 -13.96 -1.72 5.22
C HIS A 182 -12.88 -2.61 5.85
N THR A 183 -11.63 -2.39 5.47
CA THR A 183 -10.48 -3.11 6.03
C THR A 183 -9.93 -2.47 7.30
N LYS A 184 -10.36 -1.24 7.63
CA LYS A 184 -9.87 -0.41 8.75
C LYS A 184 -8.37 -0.14 8.66
N GLN A 185 -7.90 0.14 7.47
CA GLN A 185 -6.50 0.37 7.17
C GLN A 185 -6.27 1.74 6.52
N TYR A 186 -5.13 2.33 6.81
CA TYR A 186 -4.66 3.49 6.06
C TYR A 186 -4.02 3.04 4.76
N VAL A 187 -4.58 3.45 3.65
CA VAL A 187 -4.08 3.15 2.31
C VAL A 187 -3.24 4.31 1.82
N LEU A 188 -2.02 4.03 1.39
CA LEU A 188 -1.07 4.99 0.87
C LEU A 188 -0.58 4.57 -0.51
N SER A 189 -0.76 5.44 -1.50
CA SER A 189 -0.26 5.24 -2.85
C SER A 189 0.87 6.22 -3.14
N LEU A 190 2.05 5.68 -3.38
CA LEU A 190 3.25 6.37 -3.78
C LEU A 190 3.38 6.27 -5.30
N GLN A 191 3.21 7.36 -6.02
CA GLN A 191 3.17 7.38 -7.48
C GLN A 191 4.32 8.22 -8.01
N LYS A 192 5.17 7.63 -8.84
CA LYS A 192 6.26 8.32 -9.49
C LYS A 192 5.78 9.00 -10.78
N TYR A 193 6.59 9.88 -11.30
CA TYR A 193 6.28 10.57 -12.55
C TYR A 193 6.22 9.65 -13.78
N ASP A 194 6.95 8.54 -13.75
CA ASP A 194 7.01 7.53 -14.82
C ASP A 194 5.83 6.55 -14.82
N ASP A 195 4.74 6.90 -14.14
CA ASP A 195 3.56 6.06 -13.90
C ASP A 195 3.82 4.78 -13.09
N THR A 196 5.02 4.56 -12.60
CA THR A 196 5.25 3.49 -11.64
C THR A 196 4.68 3.89 -10.27
N TYR A 197 4.10 2.94 -9.59
CA TYR A 197 3.46 3.19 -8.31
C TYR A 197 3.58 2.01 -7.35
N GLN A 198 3.44 2.34 -6.07
CA GLN A 198 3.33 1.38 -4.99
C GLN A 198 2.18 1.81 -4.08
N THR A 199 1.16 0.99 -3.99
CA THR A 199 0.04 1.23 -3.07
C THR A 199 0.09 0.21 -1.96
N LEU A 200 0.17 0.69 -0.70
CA LEU A 200 0.29 -0.13 0.50
C LEU A 200 -0.82 0.20 1.47
N SER A 201 -1.09 -0.71 2.40
CA SER A 201 -1.96 -0.42 3.53
C SER A 201 -1.25 -0.63 4.86
N PHE A 202 -1.54 0.23 5.81
CA PHE A 202 -1.08 0.14 7.19
C PHE A 202 -2.22 -0.33 8.08
N ASP A 203 -1.96 -1.34 8.90
CA ASP A 203 -2.91 -1.89 9.86
C ASP A 203 -2.47 -1.57 11.29
N GLU A 204 -3.34 -0.92 12.04
CA GLU A 204 -3.10 -0.58 13.44
C GLU A 204 -3.11 -1.78 14.39
N GLN A 205 -3.80 -2.86 14.05
CA GLN A 205 -3.88 -4.05 14.90
C GLN A 205 -2.60 -4.86 14.82
N VAL A 206 -2.05 -4.95 13.61
CA VAL A 206 -0.81 -5.70 13.33
C VAL A 206 0.41 -4.82 13.59
N LEU A 207 0.25 -3.50 13.67
CA LEU A 207 1.33 -2.52 13.71
C LEU A 207 2.33 -2.73 12.56
N GLY A 208 1.81 -2.77 11.35
CA GLY A 208 2.63 -3.06 10.16
C GLY A 208 1.93 -2.79 8.84
N TRP A 209 2.63 -3.11 7.77
CA TRP A 209 2.20 -2.90 6.40
C TRP A 209 1.89 -4.25 5.72
N PRO A 210 0.70 -4.84 5.97
CA PRO A 210 0.41 -6.22 5.56
C PRO A 210 0.15 -6.38 4.07
N SER A 211 -0.29 -5.35 3.36
CA SER A 211 -0.78 -5.50 2.00
C SER A 211 -0.23 -4.48 1.03
N ARG A 212 -0.05 -4.95 -0.22
CA ARG A 212 0.21 -4.12 -1.40
C ARG A 212 -0.92 -4.32 -2.40
N PHE A 213 -1.26 -3.26 -3.11
CA PHE A 213 -2.34 -3.27 -4.09
C PHE A 213 -1.87 -2.83 -5.46
N THR A 214 -2.54 -3.31 -6.49
CA THR A 214 -2.25 -3.03 -7.90
C THR A 214 -3.14 -1.91 -8.46
N TYR A 215 -3.52 -0.94 -7.63
CA TYR A 215 -4.24 0.25 -8.06
C TYR A 215 -3.53 1.54 -7.65
N ASN A 216 -3.69 2.58 -8.45
CA ASN A 216 -3.08 3.88 -8.25
C ASN A 216 -4.13 5.00 -8.34
N PRO A 217 -4.73 5.39 -7.22
CA PRO A 217 -5.81 6.36 -7.21
C PRO A 217 -5.30 7.79 -7.42
N GLU A 218 -6.13 8.63 -8.02
CA GLU A 218 -5.93 10.08 -8.04
C GLU A 218 -6.36 10.72 -6.72
N GLN A 219 -7.40 10.15 -6.12
CA GLN A 219 -7.91 10.48 -4.79
C GLN A 219 -8.50 9.24 -4.14
N ALA A 220 -8.50 9.19 -2.81
CA ALA A 220 -9.07 8.11 -2.03
C ALA A 220 -9.86 8.69 -0.85
N PHE A 221 -11.05 8.17 -0.61
CA PHE A 221 -11.91 8.61 0.49
C PHE A 221 -12.93 7.54 0.87
N SER A 222 -13.45 7.65 2.08
CA SER A 222 -14.55 6.80 2.56
C SER A 222 -15.80 7.63 2.80
N ILE A 223 -16.93 7.11 2.31
CA ILE A 223 -18.25 7.70 2.59
C ILE A 223 -19.15 6.59 3.12
N LYS A 224 -19.78 6.86 4.25
CA LYS A 224 -20.63 5.92 5.01
C LYS A 224 -19.91 4.60 5.27
N SER A 225 -19.81 3.61 5.09
CA SER A 225 -19.03 2.38 5.33
C SER A 225 -18.37 1.82 4.08
N LYS A 226 -18.15 2.65 3.05
CA LYS A 226 -17.60 2.20 1.77
C LYS A 226 -16.38 3.02 1.41
N PHE A 227 -15.39 2.36 0.85
CA PHE A 227 -14.16 2.97 0.36
C PHE A 227 -14.26 3.21 -1.14
N TYR A 228 -13.87 4.41 -1.55
CA TYR A 228 -13.91 4.87 -2.94
C TYR A 228 -12.57 5.43 -3.36
N THR A 229 -12.24 5.22 -4.61
CA THR A 229 -11.11 5.88 -5.26
C THR A 229 -11.56 6.55 -6.55
N VAL A 230 -10.83 7.59 -6.94
CA VAL A 230 -11.04 8.27 -8.22
C VAL A 230 -9.90 7.88 -9.16
N LYS A 231 -10.23 7.53 -10.37
CA LYS A 231 -9.26 7.25 -11.43
C LYS A 231 -9.85 7.63 -12.79
N GLN A 232 -9.12 8.47 -13.55
CA GLN A 232 -9.50 8.92 -14.90
C GLN A 232 -10.94 9.49 -14.97
N GLY A 233 -11.28 10.34 -13.99
CA GLY A 233 -12.58 10.96 -13.90
C GLY A 233 -13.74 10.03 -13.50
N LYS A 234 -13.46 8.78 -13.16
CA LYS A 234 -14.44 7.80 -12.67
C LYS A 234 -14.26 7.56 -11.17
N ILE A 235 -15.38 7.31 -10.48
CA ILE A 235 -15.40 6.92 -9.07
C ILE A 235 -15.58 5.40 -9.00
N TRP A 236 -14.65 4.74 -8.31
CA TRP A 236 -14.63 3.31 -8.15
C TRP A 236 -14.90 2.95 -6.69
N GLN A 237 -15.90 2.10 -6.47
CA GLN A 237 -16.14 1.52 -5.15
C GLN A 237 -15.29 0.27 -4.97
N HIS A 238 -14.50 0.24 -3.92
CA HIS A 238 -13.75 -0.95 -3.52
C HIS A 238 -14.62 -1.88 -2.66
N ASN A 239 -14.22 -3.14 -2.58
CA ASN A 239 -14.90 -4.16 -1.78
C ASN A 239 -16.39 -4.24 -2.09
N TYR A 240 -16.75 -4.08 -3.37
CA TYR A 240 -18.15 -4.17 -3.80
C TYR A 240 -18.61 -5.62 -3.82
N GLU A 241 -19.76 -5.85 -3.21
CA GLU A 241 -20.42 -7.14 -3.19
C GLU A 241 -21.87 -6.96 -3.62
N GLN A 242 -22.33 -7.77 -4.56
CA GLN A 242 -23.70 -7.80 -5.02
C GLN A 242 -24.24 -9.23 -4.96
N ALA A 243 -25.36 -9.43 -4.27
CA ALA A 243 -26.01 -10.72 -4.10
C ALA A 243 -25.10 -11.83 -3.53
N GLY A 244 -24.15 -11.45 -2.63
CA GLY A 244 -23.19 -12.38 -2.05
C GLY A 244 -21.97 -12.67 -2.93
N VAL A 245 -21.87 -12.02 -4.09
CA VAL A 245 -20.75 -12.18 -5.02
C VAL A 245 -19.86 -10.95 -4.95
N ALA A 246 -18.60 -11.13 -4.58
CA ALA A 246 -17.60 -10.08 -4.48
C ALA A 246 -16.59 -10.19 -5.63
N THR A 247 -16.32 -9.09 -6.32
CA THR A 247 -15.23 -9.02 -7.29
C THR A 247 -13.91 -8.90 -6.55
N ARG A 248 -13.13 -9.95 -6.55
CA ARG A 248 -11.85 -10.04 -5.83
C ARG A 248 -10.68 -9.84 -6.76
N SER A 249 -9.62 -9.20 -6.25
CA SER A 249 -8.36 -8.98 -6.98
C SER A 249 -8.53 -8.28 -8.34
N LYS A 250 -9.64 -7.56 -8.54
CA LYS A 250 -9.93 -6.80 -9.74
C LYS A 250 -10.09 -5.32 -9.39
N TYR A 251 -9.16 -4.49 -9.84
CA TYR A 251 -9.15 -3.05 -9.62
C TYR A 251 -9.19 -2.33 -10.95
N TYR A 252 -10.08 -1.34 -11.08
CA TYR A 252 -10.25 -0.57 -12.34
C TYR A 252 -10.46 -1.46 -13.56
N ASP A 253 -11.25 -2.51 -13.41
CA ASP A 253 -11.52 -3.56 -14.40
C ASP A 253 -10.31 -4.43 -14.80
N VAL A 254 -9.17 -4.28 -14.13
CA VAL A 254 -7.99 -5.11 -14.36
C VAL A 254 -7.85 -6.13 -13.22
N TYR A 255 -7.78 -7.40 -13.58
CA TYR A 255 -7.49 -8.47 -12.64
C TYR A 255 -5.98 -8.61 -12.41
N SER A 256 -5.61 -8.84 -11.16
CA SER A 256 -4.24 -9.19 -10.77
C SER A 256 -4.26 -10.30 -9.71
N PRO A 257 -3.49 -11.37 -9.86
CA PRO A 257 -3.43 -12.42 -8.85
C PRO A 257 -2.92 -11.87 -7.52
N SER A 258 -3.47 -12.37 -6.42
CA SER A 258 -2.92 -12.09 -5.10
C SER A 258 -1.71 -12.97 -4.86
N SER A 259 -0.60 -12.40 -4.41
CA SER A 259 0.64 -13.12 -4.18
C SER A 259 1.27 -12.77 -2.84
N ILE A 260 2.03 -13.71 -2.29
CA ILE A 260 2.86 -13.52 -1.13
C ILE A 260 4.25 -14.12 -1.38
N THR A 261 5.28 -13.36 -1.03
CA THR A 261 6.67 -13.84 -1.08
C THR A 261 7.23 -13.90 0.32
N PHE A 262 7.80 -15.03 0.68
CA PHE A 262 8.40 -15.25 1.99
C PHE A 262 9.69 -16.07 1.88
N ILE A 263 10.43 -16.11 2.95
CA ILE A 263 11.74 -16.79 3.00
C ILE A 263 11.68 -17.93 4.00
N PHE A 264 12.04 -19.13 3.56
CA PHE A 264 12.35 -20.24 4.44
C PHE A 264 13.83 -20.17 4.82
N ASN A 265 14.12 -19.88 6.08
CA ASN A 265 15.49 -19.83 6.60
C ASN A 265 15.64 -20.51 7.97
N PRO A 266 15.28 -21.78 8.09
CA PRO A 266 15.59 -22.54 9.29
C PRO A 266 17.12 -22.81 9.36
N SER A 267 17.70 -22.91 10.54
CA SER A 267 19.14 -23.21 10.73
C SER A 267 20.05 -22.34 9.86
N VAL A 268 20.11 -21.04 10.14
CA VAL A 268 20.68 -19.97 9.27
C VAL A 268 22.08 -20.29 8.74
N SER A 269 22.93 -20.96 9.52
CA SER A 269 24.32 -21.29 9.19
C SER A 269 24.49 -22.59 8.40
N ALA A 270 23.45 -23.41 8.28
CA ALA A 270 23.53 -24.72 7.62
C ALA A 270 23.06 -24.64 6.17
N SER A 271 23.82 -25.28 5.27
CA SER A 271 23.34 -25.54 3.90
C SER A 271 22.26 -26.61 3.92
N LYS A 272 21.19 -26.41 3.20
CA LYS A 272 19.99 -27.26 3.20
C LYS A 272 19.58 -27.66 1.80
N VAL A 273 18.94 -28.83 1.70
CA VAL A 273 18.20 -29.23 0.51
C VAL A 273 16.72 -29.25 0.87
N PHE A 274 15.98 -28.31 0.35
CA PHE A 274 14.53 -28.22 0.48
C PHE A 274 13.89 -29.26 -0.43
N LYS A 275 13.11 -30.19 0.14
CA LYS A 275 12.56 -31.34 -0.58
C LYS A 275 11.10 -31.17 -0.97
N THR A 276 10.32 -30.55 -0.10
CA THR A 276 8.89 -30.39 -0.29
C THR A 276 8.48 -28.96 0.01
N VAL A 277 7.33 -28.60 -0.51
CA VAL A 277 6.62 -27.39 -0.12
C VAL A 277 5.18 -27.77 0.17
N ASN A 278 4.67 -27.25 1.27
CA ASN A 278 3.34 -27.57 1.76
C ASN A 278 2.62 -26.27 2.10
N TYR A 279 1.30 -26.25 1.92
CA TYR A 279 0.48 -25.19 2.44
C TYR A 279 -0.82 -25.74 3.03
N GLU A 280 -1.39 -24.98 3.96
CA GLU A 280 -2.69 -25.19 4.55
C GLU A 280 -3.59 -24.02 4.14
N GLY A 281 -4.79 -24.31 3.63
CA GLY A 281 -5.68 -23.29 3.14
C GLY A 281 -6.73 -23.82 2.18
N SER A 282 -7.33 -22.92 1.41
CA SER A 282 -8.22 -23.29 0.32
C SER A 282 -7.44 -23.75 -0.92
N THR A 283 -8.09 -24.48 -1.82
CA THR A 283 -7.53 -24.77 -3.16
C THR A 283 -7.37 -23.47 -3.97
N GLY A 284 -6.59 -23.47 -5.04
CA GLY A 284 -6.43 -22.34 -5.94
C GLY A 284 -5.19 -21.49 -5.65
N TRP A 285 -4.17 -22.08 -5.08
CA TRP A 285 -2.85 -21.49 -4.92
C TRP A 285 -1.84 -22.20 -5.81
N GLU A 286 -0.92 -21.42 -6.38
CA GLU A 286 0.22 -21.93 -7.14
C GLU A 286 1.53 -21.33 -6.61
N ILE A 287 2.61 -22.08 -6.67
CA ILE A 287 3.95 -21.56 -6.42
C ILE A 287 4.55 -21.21 -7.77
N THR A 288 4.85 -19.93 -7.93
CA THR A 288 5.44 -19.40 -9.17
C THR A 288 6.95 -19.42 -9.15
N SER A 289 7.55 -19.37 -7.95
CA SER A 289 8.99 -19.44 -7.81
C SER A 289 9.37 -20.06 -6.47
N PHE A 290 10.40 -20.90 -6.50
CA PHE A 290 11.07 -21.44 -5.31
C PHE A 290 12.58 -21.39 -5.57
N ASN A 291 13.25 -20.35 -5.08
CA ASN A 291 14.64 -20.05 -5.40
C ASN A 291 15.52 -20.31 -4.17
N GLY A 292 16.56 -21.11 -4.33
CA GLY A 292 17.58 -21.29 -3.31
C GLY A 292 18.61 -20.17 -3.29
N SER A 293 19.28 -19.93 -2.17
CA SER A 293 20.29 -18.88 -2.00
C SER A 293 21.55 -19.04 -2.89
N ARG A 294 21.73 -20.20 -3.50
CA ARG A 294 22.82 -20.48 -4.46
C ARG A 294 22.45 -20.19 -5.90
N SER A 295 21.20 -19.87 -6.19
CA SER A 295 20.70 -19.54 -7.52
C SER A 295 21.07 -18.09 -7.86
N PHE A 296 22.33 -17.81 -8.10
CA PHE A 296 22.78 -16.48 -8.49
C PHE A 296 22.50 -16.18 -9.96
N GLU A 297 22.11 -17.15 -10.74
CA GLU A 297 21.78 -16.95 -12.14
C GLU A 297 20.32 -17.27 -12.43
N VAL A 298 19.73 -16.49 -13.27
CA VAL A 298 18.33 -16.23 -13.60
C VAL A 298 17.43 -17.46 -13.86
N ASN A 299 17.93 -18.69 -13.81
CA ASN A 299 17.22 -19.88 -14.30
C ASN A 299 17.04 -21.05 -13.32
N ASP A 300 17.45 -20.91 -12.06
CA ASP A 300 17.24 -21.98 -11.06
C ASP A 300 15.84 -21.95 -10.43
N THR A 301 14.85 -21.55 -11.21
CA THR A 301 13.46 -21.59 -10.76
C THR A 301 12.93 -23.02 -10.81
N CYS A 302 12.37 -23.47 -9.71
CA CYS A 302 11.48 -24.62 -9.77
C CYS A 302 10.35 -24.35 -10.76
N LEU A 303 9.90 -25.38 -11.41
CA LEU A 303 8.68 -25.31 -12.21
C LEU A 303 7.52 -24.80 -11.34
N PRO A 304 6.63 -24.01 -11.90
CA PRO A 304 5.41 -23.62 -11.19
C PRO A 304 4.69 -24.87 -10.68
N ILE A 305 4.32 -24.83 -9.41
CA ILE A 305 3.58 -25.91 -8.77
C ILE A 305 2.18 -25.40 -8.51
N THR A 306 1.22 -25.97 -9.24
CA THR A 306 -0.18 -25.56 -9.14
C THR A 306 -0.98 -26.49 -8.25
N SER A 307 -1.96 -25.94 -7.54
CA SER A 307 -2.97 -26.74 -6.89
C SER A 307 -4.04 -27.15 -7.90
N TYR A 308 -4.47 -28.39 -7.87
CA TYR A 308 -5.51 -28.90 -8.77
C TYR A 308 -6.52 -29.74 -7.99
N ASP A 309 -7.73 -29.81 -8.55
CA ASP A 309 -8.74 -30.73 -8.05
C ASP A 309 -8.44 -32.17 -8.49
N GLU A 310 -9.03 -33.14 -7.81
CA GLU A 310 -8.86 -34.54 -8.11
C GLU A 310 -9.24 -34.83 -9.58
N GLY A 311 -8.32 -35.48 -10.31
CA GLY A 311 -8.51 -35.75 -11.74
C GLY A 311 -7.88 -34.72 -12.69
N GLN A 312 -7.36 -33.62 -12.20
CA GLN A 312 -6.58 -32.65 -12.98
C GLN A 312 -5.08 -32.96 -12.89
N TYR A 313 -4.33 -32.59 -13.91
CA TYR A 313 -2.88 -32.72 -13.90
C TYR A 313 -2.21 -31.58 -14.70
N VAL A 314 -0.99 -31.28 -14.34
CA VAL A 314 -0.18 -30.27 -15.00
C VAL A 314 0.88 -30.96 -15.84
N ILE A 315 1.03 -30.57 -17.09
CA ILE A 315 2.06 -31.09 -17.98
C ILE A 315 3.37 -30.36 -17.72
N ASP A 316 4.47 -31.12 -17.70
CA ASP A 316 5.80 -30.53 -17.62
C ASP A 316 6.07 -29.64 -18.85
N PRO A 317 6.19 -28.31 -18.66
CA PRO A 317 6.39 -27.39 -19.76
C PRO A 317 7.75 -27.54 -20.46
N ARG A 318 8.68 -28.29 -19.92
CA ARG A 318 9.98 -28.57 -20.57
C ARG A 318 9.88 -29.57 -21.70
N GLN A 319 8.78 -30.29 -21.81
CA GLN A 319 8.62 -31.30 -22.84
C GLN A 319 7.87 -30.72 -24.04
N ASN A 320 8.57 -30.67 -25.17
CA ASN A 320 7.95 -30.47 -26.45
C ASN A 320 7.33 -31.80 -26.91
N VAL A 321 6.03 -31.93 -26.77
CA VAL A 321 5.32 -33.11 -27.20
C VAL A 321 4.83 -32.88 -28.62
N ASN A 322 5.35 -33.67 -29.56
CA ASN A 322 4.94 -33.64 -30.98
C ASN A 322 5.07 -32.28 -31.70
N GLY A 323 6.03 -31.45 -31.32
CA GLY A 323 6.26 -30.14 -31.96
C GLY A 323 5.21 -29.07 -31.64
N VAL A 324 4.29 -29.34 -30.75
CA VAL A 324 3.34 -28.36 -30.24
C VAL A 324 3.99 -27.59 -29.08
N SER A 325 3.95 -26.27 -29.15
CA SER A 325 4.37 -25.41 -28.04
C SER A 325 3.60 -25.81 -26.78
N ASN A 326 4.32 -26.01 -25.70
CA ASN A 326 3.70 -26.37 -24.43
C ASN A 326 2.63 -25.35 -24.04
N PRO A 327 1.48 -25.80 -23.52
CA PRO A 327 0.52 -24.90 -22.94
C PRO A 327 1.20 -24.06 -21.88
N THR A 328 0.75 -22.85 -21.75
CA THR A 328 1.24 -21.88 -20.77
C THR A 328 1.37 -22.56 -19.41
N TYR A 329 2.50 -22.36 -18.73
CA TYR A 329 2.68 -22.72 -17.33
C TYR A 329 1.41 -22.36 -16.56
N ASN A 330 1.00 -23.15 -15.61
CA ASN A 330 -0.10 -22.83 -14.69
C ASN A 330 -1.50 -23.26 -15.13
N GLN A 331 -1.68 -23.94 -16.22
CA GLN A 331 -2.99 -24.54 -16.50
C GLN A 331 -3.03 -25.99 -16.01
N ALA A 332 -3.89 -26.23 -15.04
CA ALA A 332 -4.34 -27.57 -14.74
C ALA A 332 -5.12 -28.06 -15.96
N ILE A 333 -4.65 -29.11 -16.60
CA ILE A 333 -5.29 -29.67 -17.79
C ILE A 333 -6.12 -30.88 -17.37
N VAL A 334 -7.41 -30.82 -17.56
CA VAL A 334 -8.30 -31.98 -17.43
C VAL A 334 -8.02 -32.97 -18.57
N SER A 335 -8.35 -34.23 -18.37
CA SER A 335 -8.05 -35.28 -19.35
C SER A 335 -8.64 -35.03 -20.74
N SER A 336 -9.81 -34.40 -20.81
CA SER A 336 -10.45 -33.98 -22.06
C SER A 336 -9.65 -32.91 -22.81
N ASP A 337 -9.08 -31.96 -22.11
CA ASP A 337 -8.26 -30.89 -22.68
C ASP A 337 -6.92 -31.45 -23.15
N TYR A 338 -6.42 -32.46 -22.46
CA TYR A 338 -5.22 -33.16 -22.85
C TYR A 338 -5.41 -33.85 -24.21
N GLU A 339 -6.53 -34.54 -24.43
CA GLU A 339 -6.84 -35.18 -25.68
C GLU A 339 -7.01 -34.15 -26.82
N ALA A 340 -7.56 -33.00 -26.55
CA ALA A 340 -7.70 -31.92 -27.50
C ALA A 340 -6.35 -31.32 -27.96
N VAL A 341 -5.40 -31.21 -27.03
CA VAL A 341 -4.08 -30.60 -27.28
C VAL A 341 -3.08 -31.59 -27.83
N PHE A 342 -3.08 -32.85 -27.35
CA PHE A 342 -2.05 -33.86 -27.64
C PHE A 342 -2.55 -35.08 -28.41
N GLY A 343 -3.83 -35.16 -28.71
CA GLY A 343 -4.44 -36.30 -29.40
C GLY A 343 -4.73 -37.48 -28.48
N THR A 344 -5.52 -38.44 -29.01
CA THR A 344 -6.07 -39.58 -28.29
C THR A 344 -5.05 -40.68 -27.91
N THR A 345 -3.82 -40.58 -28.38
CA THR A 345 -2.78 -41.55 -28.09
C THR A 345 -2.13 -41.25 -26.77
N ASN A 346 -2.06 -42.27 -25.91
CA ASN A 346 -1.30 -42.24 -24.65
C ASN A 346 0.03 -41.51 -24.85
N PRO A 347 0.32 -40.46 -24.07
CA PRO A 347 1.56 -39.74 -24.24
C PRO A 347 2.73 -40.71 -24.06
N PRO A 348 3.68 -40.71 -24.99
CA PRO A 348 4.80 -41.64 -24.94
C PRO A 348 5.84 -41.30 -23.85
N TYR A 349 5.59 -40.29 -23.04
CA TYR A 349 6.53 -39.79 -22.06
C TYR A 349 5.99 -39.92 -20.64
N PRO A 350 6.87 -40.20 -19.66
CA PRO A 350 6.49 -40.22 -18.27
C PRO A 350 6.00 -38.81 -17.88
N ARG A 351 4.79 -38.76 -17.39
CA ARG A 351 4.18 -37.51 -16.91
C ARG A 351 4.85 -37.12 -15.59
N ILE A 352 5.54 -36.01 -15.58
CA ILE A 352 6.02 -35.41 -14.34
C ILE A 352 4.91 -34.51 -13.83
N TYR A 353 4.21 -34.96 -12.83
CA TYR A 353 3.18 -34.17 -12.20
C TYR A 353 3.84 -33.11 -11.30
N SER A 354 3.77 -31.85 -11.68
CA SER A 354 4.17 -30.72 -10.85
C SER A 354 2.92 -30.06 -10.26
N GLY A 355 2.27 -30.73 -9.32
CA GLY A 355 1.09 -30.20 -8.69
C GLY A 355 1.05 -30.56 -7.22
N PHE A 356 0.19 -29.86 -6.49
CA PHE A 356 -0.06 -30.16 -5.10
C PHE A 356 -0.98 -31.36 -4.95
N ASN A 357 -0.55 -32.34 -4.18
CA ASN A 357 -1.41 -33.39 -3.69
C ASN A 357 -2.12 -32.92 -2.42
N LYS A 358 -3.41 -33.23 -2.30
CA LYS A 358 -4.20 -32.91 -1.12
C LYS A 358 -4.34 -34.12 -0.20
N LYS A 359 -4.01 -33.93 1.07
CA LYS A 359 -4.24 -34.93 2.12
C LYS A 359 -4.59 -34.24 3.43
N GLU A 360 -5.70 -34.62 4.04
CA GLU A 360 -6.13 -34.12 5.36
C GLU A 360 -6.16 -32.58 5.49
N GLY A 361 -6.60 -31.87 4.41
CA GLY A 361 -6.65 -30.41 4.39
C GLY A 361 -5.34 -29.70 4.10
N LYS A 362 -4.26 -30.46 3.91
CA LYS A 362 -2.95 -29.93 3.50
C LYS A 362 -2.68 -30.22 2.03
N TYR A 363 -2.04 -29.27 1.40
CA TYR A 363 -1.53 -29.41 0.03
C TYR A 363 -0.02 -29.54 0.09
N PHE A 364 0.53 -30.57 -0.54
CA PHE A 364 1.97 -30.84 -0.55
C PHE A 364 2.46 -31.18 -1.93
N ALA A 365 3.67 -30.74 -2.25
CA ALA A 365 4.35 -31.03 -3.50
C ALA A 365 5.83 -31.29 -3.27
N ASN A 366 6.40 -32.19 -4.07
CA ASN A 366 7.83 -32.40 -4.10
C ASN A 366 8.49 -31.33 -4.96
N LEU A 367 9.60 -30.80 -4.47
CA LEU A 367 10.42 -29.85 -5.22
C LEU A 367 11.35 -30.62 -6.17
N ILE A 368 11.37 -30.19 -7.42
CA ILE A 368 12.23 -30.74 -8.46
C ILE A 368 13.19 -29.64 -8.87
N ASN A 369 14.48 -29.94 -8.86
CA ASN A 369 15.50 -29.02 -9.31
C ASN A 369 15.39 -28.81 -10.83
N ASN A 370 15.29 -27.58 -11.26
CA ASN A 370 15.16 -27.18 -12.67
C ASN A 370 16.44 -26.56 -13.24
N SER A 371 17.54 -26.57 -12.49
CA SER A 371 18.80 -26.01 -12.95
C SER A 371 19.35 -26.81 -14.14
N SER A 372 19.90 -26.08 -15.12
CA SER A 372 20.64 -26.69 -16.22
C SER A 372 21.99 -27.19 -15.70
N GLY A 373 22.35 -28.41 -16.04
CA GLY A 373 23.66 -28.94 -15.70
C GLY A 373 24.77 -28.13 -16.35
N THR A 374 25.80 -27.79 -15.59
CA THR A 374 27.03 -27.17 -16.11
C THR A 374 27.91 -28.22 -16.75
N SER A 375 28.60 -27.92 -17.84
CA SER A 375 29.50 -28.86 -18.52
C SER A 375 30.60 -29.36 -17.54
N GLY A 376 30.62 -30.66 -17.30
CA GLY A 376 31.57 -31.31 -16.37
C GLY A 376 30.98 -31.67 -15.00
N GLU A 377 29.76 -31.29 -14.69
CA GLU A 377 29.04 -31.82 -13.54
C GLU A 377 28.37 -33.12 -13.87
N VAL A 378 28.56 -34.11 -13.02
CA VAL A 378 27.77 -35.37 -13.05
C VAL A 378 26.42 -35.06 -12.39
N VAL A 379 25.67 -34.16 -12.96
CA VAL A 379 24.38 -33.71 -12.42
C VAL A 379 23.28 -34.31 -13.26
N PHE A 380 22.47 -35.06 -12.61
CA PHE A 380 21.26 -35.60 -13.17
C PHE A 380 20.11 -34.56 -13.01
N GLY A 381 20.37 -33.35 -13.41
CA GLY A 381 19.58 -32.13 -13.27
C GLY A 381 18.10 -32.30 -13.02
N ALA A 382 17.32 -32.57 -14.05
CA ALA A 382 15.86 -32.71 -13.98
C ALA A 382 15.33 -33.88 -13.12
N SER A 383 16.18 -34.80 -12.71
CA SER A 383 15.85 -35.93 -11.84
C SER A 383 16.24 -35.70 -10.36
N MET A 384 16.92 -34.62 -10.05
CA MET A 384 17.29 -34.33 -8.66
C MET A 384 16.11 -33.75 -7.90
N LEU A 385 15.75 -34.40 -6.81
CA LEU A 385 14.73 -33.92 -5.88
C LEU A 385 15.33 -32.86 -4.95
N GLY A 386 14.68 -31.71 -4.91
CA GLY A 386 14.99 -30.67 -3.96
C GLY A 386 15.84 -29.51 -4.50
N VAL A 387 15.77 -28.39 -3.80
CA VAL A 387 16.47 -27.14 -4.09
C VAL A 387 17.48 -26.88 -2.98
N LYS A 388 18.76 -26.70 -3.34
CA LYS A 388 19.83 -26.48 -2.38
C LYS A 388 20.06 -24.99 -2.09
N GLY A 389 20.23 -24.64 -0.82
CA GLY A 389 20.59 -23.30 -0.41
C GLY A 389 20.70 -23.14 1.10
N TYR A 390 21.19 -21.99 1.54
CA TYR A 390 21.14 -21.61 2.96
C TYR A 390 19.73 -21.16 3.36
N TYR A 391 19.04 -20.51 2.45
CA TYR A 391 17.65 -20.12 2.56
C TYR A 391 16.96 -20.31 1.21
N SER A 392 15.67 -20.21 1.19
CA SER A 392 14.87 -20.26 -0.03
C SER A 392 13.82 -19.15 -0.03
N THR A 393 13.72 -18.44 -1.13
CA THR A 393 12.67 -17.46 -1.38
C THR A 393 11.55 -18.11 -2.17
N VAL A 394 10.34 -18.02 -1.66
CA VAL A 394 9.16 -18.69 -2.21
C VAL A 394 8.10 -17.64 -2.52
N THR A 395 7.56 -17.68 -3.73
CA THR A 395 6.39 -16.88 -4.12
C THR A 395 5.22 -17.81 -4.41
N ILE A 396 4.15 -17.62 -3.67
CA ILE A 396 2.87 -18.29 -3.85
C ILE A 396 1.84 -17.26 -4.29
N GLN A 397 1.00 -17.60 -5.26
CA GLN A 397 -0.06 -16.72 -5.76
C GLN A 397 -1.34 -17.47 -6.01
N THR A 398 -2.44 -16.75 -6.17
CA THR A 398 -3.71 -17.33 -6.60
C THR A 398 -3.63 -17.74 -8.07
N ASP A 399 -4.11 -18.93 -8.38
CA ASP A 399 -4.08 -19.49 -9.72
C ASP A 399 -5.13 -18.85 -10.66
N ALA A 400 -5.08 -19.23 -11.95
CA ALA A 400 -6.00 -18.72 -12.95
C ALA A 400 -7.48 -19.07 -12.69
N SER A 401 -7.78 -20.10 -11.89
CA SER A 401 -9.15 -20.47 -11.54
C SER A 401 -9.86 -19.42 -10.70
N THR A 402 -9.10 -18.50 -10.07
CA THR A 402 -9.66 -17.35 -9.36
C THR A 402 -10.13 -16.22 -10.29
N GLN A 403 -9.72 -16.25 -11.55
CA GLN A 403 -10.15 -15.27 -12.57
C GLN A 403 -11.59 -15.49 -13.05
N VAL A 404 -12.28 -16.45 -12.49
CA VAL A 404 -13.58 -16.83 -13.02
C VAL A 404 -14.47 -15.60 -13.18
N THR A 405 -14.65 -15.26 -14.46
CA THR A 405 -15.83 -14.63 -15.07
C THR A 405 -16.58 -13.66 -14.15
N ASP A 406 -17.18 -12.69 -14.72
CA ASP A 406 -18.07 -11.63 -14.20
C ASP A 406 -18.77 -11.80 -12.83
N GLU A 407 -18.65 -12.95 -12.20
CA GLU A 407 -19.34 -13.34 -10.96
C GLU A 407 -18.47 -13.28 -9.67
N GLY A 408 -17.28 -12.67 -9.74
CA GLY A 408 -16.41 -12.54 -8.55
C GLY A 408 -15.77 -13.86 -8.10
N GLY A 409 -14.44 -13.86 -7.98
CA GLY A 409 -13.67 -15.03 -7.59
C GLY A 409 -14.04 -15.57 -6.21
N VAL A 410 -13.88 -16.88 -6.04
CA VAL A 410 -14.02 -17.53 -4.72
C VAL A 410 -12.93 -16.98 -3.77
N PRO A 411 -13.26 -16.67 -2.48
CA PRO A 411 -12.26 -16.28 -1.52
C PRO A 411 -11.20 -17.36 -1.38
N ARG A 412 -9.93 -16.93 -1.40
CA ARG A 412 -8.79 -17.84 -1.20
C ARG A 412 -8.16 -17.54 0.14
N GLU A 413 -7.94 -18.59 0.92
CA GLU A 413 -7.39 -18.52 2.25
C GLU A 413 -6.06 -19.29 2.28
N LEU A 414 -5.04 -18.68 2.86
CA LEU A 414 -3.74 -19.29 3.12
C LEU A 414 -3.44 -19.13 4.61
N PHE A 415 -3.42 -20.25 5.35
CA PHE A 415 -3.19 -20.22 6.79
C PHE A 415 -1.73 -20.44 7.15
N ALA A 416 -1.08 -21.34 6.45
CA ALA A 416 0.32 -21.67 6.70
C ALA A 416 1.01 -22.17 5.43
N ALA A 417 2.31 -21.92 5.35
CA ALA A 417 3.19 -22.54 4.36
C ALA A 417 4.42 -23.10 5.06
N SER A 418 4.87 -24.27 4.63
CA SER A 418 6.02 -24.96 5.21
C SER A 418 6.82 -25.70 4.15
N SER A 419 8.07 -26.02 4.46
CA SER A 419 8.95 -26.80 3.60
C SER A 419 9.73 -27.79 4.44
N GLU A 420 9.80 -29.02 3.97
CA GLU A 420 10.71 -30.01 4.57
C GLU A 420 12.09 -29.90 3.94
N TYR A 421 13.10 -29.96 4.77
CA TYR A 421 14.49 -29.85 4.32
C TYR A 421 15.39 -30.89 5.01
N VAL A 422 16.53 -31.16 4.41
CA VAL A 422 17.61 -31.94 4.98
C VAL A 422 18.87 -31.09 5.00
N GLU A 423 19.57 -31.07 6.12
CA GLU A 423 20.86 -30.40 6.19
C GLU A 423 21.86 -31.10 5.28
N SER A 424 22.58 -30.35 4.49
CA SER A 424 23.59 -30.85 3.58
C SER A 424 24.97 -30.60 4.18
N SER A 425 25.73 -31.65 4.31
CA SER A 425 27.11 -31.62 4.83
C SER A 425 28.15 -31.12 3.81
N TYR A 426 27.73 -30.69 2.61
CA TYR A 426 28.62 -30.19 1.54
C TYR A 426 28.10 -28.90 0.93
#